data_86a44532abeeecc236af3900859c102b
#
_entry.id   86a44532abeeecc236af3900859c102b
#
_cell.length_a   1.000
_cell.length_b   1.000
_cell.length_c   1.000
_cell.angle_alpha   90.00
_cell.angle_beta   90.00
_cell.angle_gamma   90.00
#
_symmetry.space_group_name_H-M   'P 1'
#
loop_
_entity.id
_entity.type
_entity.pdbx_description
1 polymer ?
#
loop_
_entity_poly.entity_id
_entity_poly.type
_entity_poly.pdbx_seq_one_letter_code
_entity_poly.pdbx_strand_id
1 'polypeptide(L)'
;GVRYAFALAGARGPSTMPLPTYASFPSQGQVVWRSAWEAPAASAPKALAVMVRSGTAGENHVQRDNGQITVLNGCRFVLTEAGTPDYGAAGYEDRYAGAAGHSVMQVSPVEPASQPRPCSMAVRSLDASGGSISMDLASASRLARTSTRGVTWTSAGRIVIEDAVSFRAPIDAGTEVYRFHVGSADPVTIGGSGRSWDVQWRGATMALRADRAVRVAQQSWPDAIRAPFRHQVITISVGAASDGLKLDTTVQVDRAMVE
;
A
#
# COMPACT_ATOMS: atom_id res chain seq x y z
N GLY A 1 13.71 -4.26 2.28
CA GLY A 1 13.17 -5.05 3.37
C GLY A 1 12.16 -6.12 2.98
N VAL A 2 11.16 -5.81 2.12
CA VAL A 2 10.11 -6.76 1.70
C VAL A 2 10.70 -8.02 1.06
N ARG A 3 11.78 -7.92 0.33
CA ARG A 3 12.43 -9.06 -0.33
C ARG A 3 12.93 -10.12 0.65
N TYR A 4 13.40 -9.74 1.81
CA TYR A 4 13.93 -10.70 2.79
C TYR A 4 12.83 -11.52 3.46
N ALA A 5 11.70 -10.95 3.80
CA ALA A 5 10.58 -11.67 4.40
C ALA A 5 10.00 -12.74 3.44
N PHE A 6 10.07 -12.52 2.11
CA PHE A 6 9.59 -13.46 1.11
C PHE A 6 10.68 -14.40 0.57
N ALA A 7 11.96 -14.00 0.56
CA ALA A 7 13.08 -14.85 0.11
C ALA A 7 13.40 -15.99 1.09
N LEU A 8 13.22 -15.79 2.38
CA LEU A 8 13.36 -16.87 3.38
C LEU A 8 12.35 -17.99 3.21
N ALA A 9 11.26 -17.75 2.45
CA ALA A 9 10.28 -18.78 2.15
C ALA A 9 10.79 -19.91 1.22
N GLY A 10 11.93 -19.72 0.55
CA GLY A 10 12.52 -20.73 -0.34
C GLY A 10 13.61 -21.60 0.32
N ALA A 11 14.09 -21.25 1.51
CA ALA A 11 15.10 -22.02 2.20
C ALA A 11 14.47 -23.22 2.94
N ARG A 12 14.36 -24.35 2.28
CA ARG A 12 14.00 -25.62 2.93
C ARG A 12 15.17 -26.10 3.79
N GLY A 13 15.18 -25.71 5.07
CA GLY A 13 15.89 -26.45 6.10
C GLY A 13 14.95 -27.52 6.68
N PRO A 14 15.45 -28.56 7.29
CA PRO A 14 14.64 -29.60 7.97
C PRO A 14 14.05 -29.01 9.26
N SER A 15 13.10 -28.11 9.18
CA SER A 15 12.34 -27.61 10.31
C SER A 15 11.08 -28.46 10.45
N THR A 16 10.98 -29.22 11.53
CA THR A 16 9.79 -29.97 11.90
C THR A 16 8.67 -29.09 12.46
N MET A 17 8.93 -27.80 12.67
CA MET A 17 7.91 -26.84 13.11
C MET A 17 7.36 -26.04 11.92
N PRO A 18 6.04 -26.05 11.72
CA PRO A 18 5.44 -25.17 10.72
C PRO A 18 5.67 -23.71 11.09
N LEU A 19 6.24 -22.94 10.18
CA LEU A 19 6.41 -21.49 10.36
C LEU A 19 5.05 -20.82 10.47
N PRO A 20 4.88 -19.84 11.38
CA PRO A 20 3.63 -19.08 11.46
C PRO A 20 3.37 -18.34 10.16
N THR A 21 2.11 -18.34 9.72
CA THR A 21 1.70 -17.63 8.49
C THR A 21 1.49 -16.14 8.71
N TYR A 22 1.58 -15.67 9.94
CA TYR A 22 1.46 -14.26 10.29
C TYR A 22 2.38 -13.89 11.46
N ALA A 23 2.81 -12.64 11.47
CA ALA A 23 3.60 -12.07 12.54
C ALA A 23 3.39 -10.55 12.63
N SER A 24 3.49 -10.01 13.83
CA SER A 24 3.58 -8.58 14.10
C SER A 24 4.95 -8.26 14.69
N PHE A 25 5.55 -7.18 14.19
CA PHE A 25 6.85 -6.66 14.64
C PHE A 25 6.66 -5.21 15.12
N PRO A 26 6.16 -5.00 16.35
CA PRO A 26 5.77 -3.67 16.84
C PRO A 26 6.93 -2.67 16.85
N SER A 27 8.15 -3.11 17.18
CA SER A 27 9.36 -2.25 17.18
C SER A 27 9.75 -1.76 15.79
N GLN A 28 9.33 -2.46 14.74
CA GLN A 28 9.57 -2.12 13.34
C GLN A 28 8.32 -1.54 12.65
N GLY A 29 7.20 -1.43 13.37
CA GLY A 29 5.94 -0.99 12.80
C GLY A 29 5.49 -1.85 11.63
N GLN A 30 5.66 -3.18 11.70
CA GLN A 30 5.34 -4.08 10.60
C GLN A 30 4.39 -5.19 11.00
N VAL A 31 3.48 -5.53 10.08
CA VAL A 31 2.66 -6.75 10.13
C VAL A 31 2.85 -7.48 8.81
N VAL A 32 3.08 -8.77 8.89
CA VAL A 32 3.18 -9.68 7.75
C VAL A 32 2.17 -10.79 7.93
N TRP A 33 1.40 -11.07 6.90
CA TRP A 33 0.41 -12.13 6.87
C TRP A 33 0.44 -12.84 5.51
N ARG A 34 0.18 -14.14 5.51
CA ARG A 34 -0.02 -14.93 4.29
C ARG A 34 -0.99 -16.08 4.54
N SER A 35 -1.73 -16.45 3.49
CA SER A 35 -2.70 -17.52 3.57
C SER A 35 -2.07 -18.91 3.63
N ALA A 36 -0.84 -19.08 3.10
CA ALA A 36 -0.08 -20.33 3.11
C ALA A 36 1.41 -20.09 2.85
N TRP A 37 2.27 -21.03 3.26
CA TRP A 37 3.72 -21.02 2.96
C TRP A 37 4.04 -21.76 1.67
N GLU A 38 3.39 -22.88 1.43
CA GLU A 38 3.63 -23.71 0.26
C GLU A 38 2.94 -23.16 -0.98
N ALA A 39 3.57 -23.35 -2.12
CA ALA A 39 2.89 -23.14 -3.38
C ALA A 39 1.72 -24.13 -3.45
N PRO A 40 0.48 -23.67 -3.57
CA PRO A 40 -0.64 -24.60 -3.72
C PRO A 40 -0.45 -25.42 -5.00
N ALA A 41 -1.09 -26.60 -5.04
CA ALA A 41 -1.18 -27.36 -6.29
C ALA A 41 -1.62 -26.45 -7.44
N ALA A 42 -1.25 -26.76 -8.68
CA ALA A 42 -1.49 -25.90 -9.84
C ALA A 42 -2.95 -25.45 -9.98
N SER A 43 -3.89 -26.26 -9.50
CA SER A 43 -5.34 -25.96 -9.50
C SER A 43 -5.85 -25.23 -8.28
N ALA A 44 -5.01 -25.01 -7.24
CA ALA A 44 -5.46 -24.34 -6.02
C ALA A 44 -5.31 -22.83 -6.11
N PRO A 45 -6.09 -22.04 -5.33
CA PRO A 45 -5.91 -20.61 -5.24
C PRO A 45 -4.47 -20.25 -4.81
N LYS A 46 -3.89 -19.24 -5.46
CA LYS A 46 -2.53 -18.79 -5.13
C LYS A 46 -2.47 -18.27 -3.69
N ALA A 47 -1.30 -18.42 -3.04
CA ALA A 47 -1.09 -17.88 -1.71
C ALA A 47 -1.22 -16.35 -1.74
N LEU A 48 -2.12 -15.82 -0.93
CA LEU A 48 -2.23 -14.38 -0.71
C LEU A 48 -1.23 -13.96 0.38
N ALA A 49 -0.54 -12.86 0.18
CA ALA A 49 0.27 -12.25 1.22
C ALA A 49 -0.05 -10.76 1.35
N VAL A 50 -0.12 -10.29 2.58
CA VAL A 50 -0.34 -8.88 2.94
C VAL A 50 0.78 -8.45 3.88
N MET A 51 1.40 -7.32 3.57
CA MET A 51 2.32 -6.65 4.45
C MET A 51 1.86 -5.20 4.64
N VAL A 52 1.87 -4.75 5.89
CA VAL A 52 1.55 -3.36 6.23
C VAL A 52 2.70 -2.78 7.05
N ARG A 53 3.05 -1.54 6.78
CA ARG A 53 4.12 -0.83 7.44
C ARG A 53 3.66 0.55 7.92
N SER A 54 4.08 0.90 9.11
CA SER A 54 3.82 2.20 9.74
C SER A 54 5.10 2.88 10.20
N GLY A 55 6.24 2.61 9.63
CA GLY A 55 7.54 3.22 9.92
C GLY A 55 7.82 3.58 11.39
N THR A 56 9.03 3.31 11.85
CA THR A 56 9.51 3.74 13.17
C THR A 56 10.62 4.78 13.01
N ALA A 57 10.77 5.69 13.98
CA ALA A 57 11.90 6.60 13.97
C ALA A 57 13.19 5.87 14.36
N GLY A 58 14.31 6.28 13.77
CA GLY A 58 15.64 5.84 14.18
C GLY A 58 16.18 4.61 13.47
N GLU A 59 15.46 4.04 12.51
CA GLU A 59 16.01 3.02 11.62
C GLU A 59 16.93 3.65 10.57
N ASN A 60 18.00 2.93 10.19
CA ASN A 60 18.79 3.29 9.03
C ASN A 60 17.99 2.95 7.75
N HIS A 61 18.17 3.75 6.71
CA HIS A 61 17.52 3.53 5.39
C HIS A 61 15.99 3.61 5.42
N VAL A 62 15.41 4.41 6.31
CA VAL A 62 13.97 4.62 6.42
C VAL A 62 13.45 5.39 5.21
N GLN A 63 12.38 4.88 4.63
CA GLN A 63 11.63 5.54 3.56
C GLN A 63 10.37 6.21 4.13
N ARG A 64 9.69 7.04 3.34
CA ARG A 64 8.43 7.69 3.73
C ARG A 64 7.24 6.80 3.40
N ASP A 65 7.26 5.62 3.96
CA ASP A 65 6.35 4.52 3.71
C ASP A 65 5.33 4.29 4.85
N ASN A 66 5.12 5.31 5.68
CA ASN A 66 4.13 5.25 6.75
C ASN A 66 2.73 5.03 6.19
N GLY A 67 2.13 3.89 6.54
CA GLY A 67 0.84 3.46 6.00
C GLY A 67 0.93 2.59 4.75
N GLN A 68 2.13 2.25 4.28
CA GLN A 68 2.32 1.37 3.12
C GLN A 68 1.60 0.03 3.31
N ILE A 69 0.92 -0.39 2.25
CA ILE A 69 0.36 -1.73 2.12
C ILE A 69 0.91 -2.39 0.85
N THR A 70 1.38 -3.61 0.98
CA THR A 70 1.82 -4.45 -0.13
C THR A 70 0.99 -5.73 -0.13
N VAL A 71 0.46 -6.09 -1.28
CA VAL A 71 -0.39 -7.28 -1.47
C VAL A 71 0.14 -8.10 -2.63
N LEU A 72 0.34 -9.40 -2.39
CA LEU A 72 0.73 -10.36 -3.43
C LEU A 72 -0.32 -11.46 -3.53
N ASN A 73 -0.60 -11.90 -4.75
CA ASN A 73 -1.34 -13.11 -5.07
C ASN A 73 -0.40 -14.05 -5.85
N GLY A 74 0.10 -15.09 -5.17
CA GLY A 74 1.22 -15.88 -5.68
C GLY A 74 2.46 -15.02 -5.85
N CYS A 75 3.03 -14.98 -7.07
CA CYS A 75 4.20 -14.17 -7.42
C CYS A 75 3.83 -12.77 -7.94
N ARG A 76 2.55 -12.46 -8.09
CA ARG A 76 2.07 -11.20 -8.65
C ARG A 76 1.78 -10.18 -7.57
N PHE A 77 2.33 -8.99 -7.73
CA PHE A 77 1.91 -7.84 -6.94
C PHE A 77 0.50 -7.40 -7.35
N VAL A 78 -0.37 -7.20 -6.38
CA VAL A 78 -1.68 -6.57 -6.51
C VAL A 78 -1.57 -5.10 -6.12
N LEU A 79 -1.07 -4.84 -4.91
CA LEU A 79 -0.61 -3.52 -4.46
C LEU A 79 0.90 -3.61 -4.22
N THR A 80 1.62 -2.57 -4.60
CA THR A 80 3.08 -2.53 -4.56
C THR A 80 3.61 -1.16 -4.15
N GLU A 81 4.87 -0.91 -4.42
CA GLU A 81 5.59 0.34 -4.27
C GLU A 81 6.54 0.54 -5.45
N ALA A 82 7.17 1.70 -5.56
CA ALA A 82 8.10 2.03 -6.65
C ALA A 82 9.40 1.19 -6.64
N GLY A 83 9.67 0.47 -5.57
CA GLY A 83 10.92 -0.29 -5.38
C GLY A 83 12.05 0.57 -4.83
N THR A 84 13.25 -0.01 -4.74
CA THR A 84 14.43 0.66 -4.15
C THR A 84 15.59 0.54 -5.12
N PRO A 85 15.88 1.56 -5.94
CA PRO A 85 17.08 1.63 -6.77
C PRO A 85 18.32 1.95 -5.92
N ASP A 86 19.48 2.02 -6.55
CA ASP A 86 20.70 2.48 -5.88
C ASP A 86 20.55 3.92 -5.38
N TYR A 87 21.20 4.26 -4.28
CA TYR A 87 21.13 5.59 -3.66
C TYR A 87 21.53 6.74 -4.58
N GLY A 88 22.39 6.48 -5.56
CA GLY A 88 22.79 7.44 -6.59
C GLY A 88 21.80 7.59 -7.75
N ALA A 89 20.70 6.85 -7.76
CA ALA A 89 19.73 6.93 -8.85
C ALA A 89 19.02 8.29 -8.87
N ALA A 90 18.83 8.82 -10.07
CA ALA A 90 18.12 10.09 -10.23
C ALA A 90 16.70 10.03 -9.64
N GLY A 91 16.39 10.97 -8.77
CA GLY A 91 15.09 11.04 -8.11
C GLY A 91 14.92 10.02 -6.96
N TYR A 92 16.01 9.43 -6.44
CA TYR A 92 15.93 8.48 -5.33
C TYR A 92 15.11 9.03 -4.16
N GLU A 93 15.46 10.23 -3.66
CA GLU A 93 14.84 10.84 -2.49
C GLU A 93 13.35 11.19 -2.68
N ASP A 94 13.00 11.67 -3.87
CA ASP A 94 11.64 12.16 -4.13
C ASP A 94 10.70 11.05 -4.63
N ARG A 95 11.22 10.15 -5.46
CA ARG A 95 10.40 9.18 -6.21
C ARG A 95 10.36 7.80 -5.57
N TYR A 96 11.44 7.38 -4.90
CA TYR A 96 11.54 6.02 -4.36
C TYR A 96 11.53 6.00 -2.84
N ALA A 97 12.39 6.77 -2.18
CA ALA A 97 12.42 6.90 -0.73
C ALA A 97 11.32 7.85 -0.20
N GLY A 98 10.86 8.78 -1.04
CA GLY A 98 9.77 9.70 -0.73
C GLY A 98 8.40 9.04 -0.76
N ALA A 99 7.39 9.72 -0.22
CA ALA A 99 6.01 9.23 -0.19
C ALA A 99 5.43 8.94 -1.61
N ALA A 100 6.00 9.59 -2.64
CA ALA A 100 5.60 9.34 -4.02
C ALA A 100 5.85 7.90 -4.49
N GLY A 101 6.82 7.21 -3.89
CA GLY A 101 7.14 5.81 -4.20
C GLY A 101 6.24 4.79 -3.52
N HIS A 102 5.28 5.20 -2.70
CA HIS A 102 4.53 4.33 -1.82
C HIS A 102 3.02 4.48 -1.96
N SER A 103 2.27 3.44 -1.55
CA SER A 103 0.80 3.45 -1.51
C SER A 103 0.30 4.09 -0.22
N VAL A 104 0.51 5.41 -0.07
CA VAL A 104 0.29 6.16 1.16
C VAL A 104 -0.46 7.47 0.91
N MET A 105 -0.76 8.19 1.98
CA MET A 105 -1.17 9.59 1.90
C MET A 105 0.03 10.42 1.43
N GLN A 106 -0.20 11.23 0.41
CA GLN A 106 0.75 12.22 -0.09
C GLN A 106 0.00 13.47 -0.51
N VAL A 107 0.24 14.55 0.20
CA VAL A 107 -0.32 15.85 -0.18
C VAL A 107 0.66 16.54 -1.15
N SER A 108 0.24 16.76 -2.40
CA SER A 108 1.04 17.37 -3.45
C SER A 108 0.54 18.80 -3.77
N PRO A 109 1.42 19.79 -3.98
CA PRO A 109 2.86 19.65 -4.17
C PRO A 109 3.56 19.12 -2.92
N VAL A 110 4.51 18.24 -3.16
CA VAL A 110 5.17 17.43 -2.14
C VAL A 110 5.68 18.29 -0.99
N GLU A 111 5.34 17.89 0.22
CA GLU A 111 6.09 18.35 1.39
C GLU A 111 7.57 18.05 1.16
N PRO A 112 8.48 19.04 1.36
CA PRO A 112 9.91 18.80 1.21
C PRO A 112 10.33 17.60 2.05
N ALA A 113 11.33 16.86 1.56
CA ALA A 113 11.88 15.68 2.20
C ALA A 113 12.20 15.96 3.68
N SER A 114 11.23 15.78 4.56
CA SER A 114 11.41 15.81 6.00
C SER A 114 11.80 14.41 6.44
N GLN A 115 12.63 14.30 7.48
CA GLN A 115 12.96 13.01 8.07
C GLN A 115 11.69 12.23 8.41
N PRO A 116 11.67 10.92 8.16
CA PRO A 116 10.56 10.07 8.57
C PRO A 116 10.26 10.28 10.05
N ARG A 117 9.00 10.44 10.39
CA ARG A 117 8.56 10.59 11.78
C ARG A 117 7.85 9.31 12.20
N PRO A 118 8.00 8.90 13.47
CA PRO A 118 7.31 7.71 13.94
C PRO A 118 5.81 7.91 13.86
N CYS A 119 5.13 6.89 13.38
CA CYS A 119 3.69 6.74 13.41
C CYS A 119 3.33 5.55 14.28
N SER A 120 2.11 5.49 14.81
CA SER A 120 1.68 4.38 15.64
C SER A 120 0.84 3.39 14.84
N MET A 121 0.97 2.10 15.17
CA MET A 121 0.15 1.02 14.63
C MET A 121 -0.38 0.15 15.77
N ALA A 122 -1.67 -0.14 15.73
CA ALA A 122 -2.32 -1.06 16.64
C ALA A 122 -2.90 -2.25 15.86
N VAL A 123 -2.49 -3.46 16.21
CA VAL A 123 -3.09 -4.70 15.69
C VAL A 123 -4.39 -4.96 16.44
N ARG A 124 -5.51 -4.99 15.74
CA ARG A 124 -6.85 -5.24 16.28
C ARG A 124 -7.17 -6.73 16.28
N SER A 125 -6.81 -7.42 15.19
CA SER A 125 -6.88 -8.88 15.08
C SER A 125 -5.80 -9.34 14.09
N LEU A 126 -5.29 -10.55 14.28
CA LEU A 126 -4.33 -11.17 13.36
C LEU A 126 -4.34 -12.67 13.59
N ASP A 127 -4.86 -13.42 12.62
CA ASP A 127 -4.96 -14.87 12.65
C ASP A 127 -4.83 -15.48 11.25
N ALA A 128 -5.03 -16.78 11.11
CA ALA A 128 -4.92 -17.46 9.82
C ALA A 128 -5.99 -17.03 8.79
N SER A 129 -7.10 -16.47 9.23
CA SER A 129 -8.20 -16.02 8.35
C SER A 129 -7.99 -14.61 7.79
N GLY A 130 -7.09 -13.81 8.41
CA GLY A 130 -6.79 -12.45 8.00
C GLY A 130 -6.29 -11.58 9.14
N GLY A 131 -6.53 -10.27 9.02
CA GLY A 131 -6.15 -9.33 10.05
C GLY A 131 -6.85 -7.98 9.94
N SER A 132 -6.76 -7.21 11.01
CA SER A 132 -7.23 -5.83 11.09
C SER A 132 -6.26 -5.00 11.92
N ILE A 133 -5.86 -3.86 11.39
CA ILE A 133 -4.96 -2.92 12.04
C ILE A 133 -5.50 -1.50 11.91
N SER A 134 -5.07 -0.64 12.81
CA SER A 134 -5.29 0.80 12.72
C SER A 134 -3.97 1.55 12.92
N MET A 135 -3.78 2.64 12.19
CA MET A 135 -2.58 3.47 12.23
C MET A 135 -2.96 4.93 12.47
N ASP A 136 -2.20 5.61 13.33
CA ASP A 136 -2.18 7.06 13.40
C ASP A 136 -0.98 7.56 12.60
N LEU A 137 -1.27 8.27 11.53
CA LEU A 137 -0.31 8.75 10.54
C LEU A 137 -0.17 10.29 10.56
N ALA A 138 -0.71 10.96 11.59
CA ALA A 138 -0.70 12.43 11.64
C ALA A 138 0.71 13.02 11.59
N SER A 139 1.71 12.31 12.15
CA SER A 139 3.10 12.74 12.13
C SER A 139 3.79 12.55 10.76
N ALA A 140 3.22 11.76 9.86
CA ALA A 140 3.78 11.53 8.52
C ALA A 140 3.70 12.77 7.62
N SER A 141 2.80 13.71 7.91
CA SER A 141 2.63 14.95 7.13
C SER A 141 2.53 16.18 8.04
N ARG A 142 3.24 17.26 7.68
CA ARG A 142 3.12 18.54 8.38
C ARG A 142 1.80 19.25 8.11
N LEU A 143 1.17 18.93 6.99
CA LEU A 143 -0.12 19.52 6.58
C LEU A 143 -1.29 18.87 7.30
N ALA A 144 -1.15 17.61 7.75
CA ALA A 144 -2.20 16.92 8.47
C ALA A 144 -2.31 17.41 9.92
N ARG A 145 -3.55 17.65 10.37
CA ARG A 145 -3.91 17.80 11.78
C ARG A 145 -4.16 16.42 12.37
N THR A 146 -4.93 15.61 11.67
CA THR A 146 -5.15 14.19 11.95
C THR A 146 -4.99 13.39 10.66
N SER A 147 -4.47 12.19 10.75
CA SER A 147 -4.45 11.24 9.65
C SER A 147 -4.50 9.84 10.21
N THR A 148 -5.45 9.04 9.75
CA THR A 148 -5.61 7.65 10.18
C THR A 148 -5.78 6.74 8.97
N ARG A 149 -5.27 5.51 9.08
CA ARG A 149 -5.52 4.43 8.14
C ARG A 149 -5.92 3.17 8.89
N GLY A 150 -7.09 2.63 8.57
CA GLY A 150 -7.49 1.28 8.93
C GLY A 150 -7.21 0.34 7.76
N VAL A 151 -6.72 -0.87 8.04
CA VAL A 151 -6.58 -1.92 7.02
C VAL A 151 -7.13 -3.22 7.57
N THR A 152 -8.08 -3.81 6.85
CA THR A 152 -8.64 -5.13 7.17
C THR A 152 -8.53 -6.02 5.93
N TRP A 153 -8.12 -7.27 6.12
CA TRP A 153 -8.03 -8.23 5.03
C TRP A 153 -8.52 -9.60 5.45
N THR A 154 -8.92 -10.39 4.45
CA THR A 154 -9.35 -11.77 4.64
C THR A 154 -8.60 -12.71 3.71
N SER A 155 -8.52 -13.98 4.07
CA SER A 155 -7.95 -15.04 3.23
C SER A 155 -8.69 -15.24 1.90
N ALA A 156 -9.93 -14.75 1.79
CA ALA A 156 -10.70 -14.74 0.55
C ALA A 156 -10.24 -13.66 -0.46
N GLY A 157 -9.29 -12.80 -0.09
CA GLY A 157 -8.74 -11.78 -1.00
C GLY A 157 -9.47 -10.44 -0.98
N ARG A 158 -10.31 -10.19 0.02
CA ARG A 158 -10.91 -8.86 0.24
C ARG A 158 -10.03 -8.05 1.16
N ILE A 159 -9.60 -6.88 0.71
CA ILE A 159 -8.83 -5.91 1.49
C ILE A 159 -9.64 -4.61 1.55
N VAL A 160 -9.83 -4.08 2.75
CA VAL A 160 -10.50 -2.80 3.00
C VAL A 160 -9.48 -1.84 3.61
N ILE A 161 -9.35 -0.66 3.04
CA ILE A 161 -8.51 0.42 3.53
C ILE A 161 -9.43 1.60 3.80
N GLU A 162 -9.45 2.07 5.05
CA GLU A 162 -10.25 3.19 5.52
C GLU A 162 -9.31 4.34 5.88
N ASP A 163 -9.28 5.34 5.04
CA ASP A 163 -8.43 6.52 5.20
C ASP A 163 -9.24 7.73 5.66
N ALA A 164 -8.72 8.46 6.63
CA ALA A 164 -9.28 9.75 7.01
C ALA A 164 -8.15 10.75 7.32
N VAL A 165 -8.25 11.93 6.74
CA VAL A 165 -7.33 13.05 7.00
C VAL A 165 -8.11 14.33 7.25
N SER A 166 -7.65 15.14 8.21
CA SER A 166 -8.01 16.55 8.32
C SER A 166 -6.74 17.40 8.21
N PHE A 167 -6.84 18.52 7.52
CA PHE A 167 -5.71 19.40 7.27
C PHE A 167 -5.66 20.54 8.29
N ARG A 168 -4.49 21.11 8.52
CA ARG A 168 -4.29 22.28 9.39
C ARG A 168 -4.83 23.55 8.75
N ALA A 169 -4.83 23.61 7.41
CA ALA A 169 -5.47 24.62 6.60
C ALA A 169 -6.09 23.92 5.37
N PRO A 170 -7.12 24.50 4.77
CA PRO A 170 -7.72 23.96 3.55
C PRO A 170 -6.66 23.79 2.44
N ILE A 171 -6.74 22.71 1.70
CA ILE A 171 -5.93 22.43 0.50
C ILE A 171 -6.75 22.80 -0.75
N ASP A 172 -6.06 23.16 -1.83
CA ASP A 172 -6.68 23.59 -3.07
C ASP A 172 -7.31 22.44 -3.85
N ALA A 173 -8.28 22.76 -4.69
CA ALA A 173 -8.83 21.83 -5.67
C ALA A 173 -7.73 21.28 -6.59
N GLY A 174 -7.79 19.98 -6.85
CA GLY A 174 -6.79 19.27 -7.65
C GLY A 174 -5.57 18.79 -6.88
N THR A 175 -5.42 19.15 -5.59
CA THR A 175 -4.35 18.61 -4.74
C THR A 175 -4.51 17.10 -4.58
N GLU A 176 -3.46 16.36 -4.90
CA GLU A 176 -3.40 14.91 -4.65
C GLU A 176 -3.29 14.66 -3.14
N VAL A 177 -4.04 13.67 -2.63
CA VAL A 177 -4.08 13.33 -1.21
C VAL A 177 -3.69 11.89 -0.96
N TYR A 178 -4.09 10.97 -1.82
CA TYR A 178 -3.74 9.54 -1.72
C TYR A 178 -3.25 9.01 -3.04
N ARG A 179 -2.39 7.99 -2.95
CA ARG A 179 -1.98 7.21 -4.11
C ARG A 179 -1.89 5.72 -3.78
N PHE A 180 -2.10 4.91 -4.82
CA PHE A 180 -1.93 3.47 -4.78
C PHE A 180 -1.09 3.01 -5.96
N HIS A 181 -0.02 2.31 -5.69
CA HIS A 181 0.78 1.62 -6.67
C HIS A 181 0.16 0.24 -6.93
N VAL A 182 -0.33 0.00 -8.14
CA VAL A 182 -0.97 -1.25 -8.53
C VAL A 182 -0.08 -2.05 -9.47
N GLY A 183 0.02 -3.35 -9.23
CA GLY A 183 0.92 -4.26 -9.94
C GLY A 183 0.44 -4.62 -11.36
N SER A 184 0.23 -3.60 -12.20
CA SER A 184 -0.17 -3.77 -13.60
C SER A 184 0.82 -3.08 -14.51
N ALA A 185 1.40 -3.82 -15.47
CA ALA A 185 2.23 -3.24 -16.54
C ALA A 185 1.38 -2.46 -17.55
N ASP A 186 0.16 -2.90 -17.79
CA ASP A 186 -0.78 -2.27 -18.71
C ASP A 186 -1.61 -1.19 -18.00
N PRO A 187 -2.13 -0.20 -18.76
CA PRO A 187 -3.09 0.75 -18.23
C PRO A 187 -4.28 0.05 -17.57
N VAL A 188 -4.76 0.62 -16.46
CA VAL A 188 -5.95 0.11 -15.77
C VAL A 188 -7.21 0.74 -16.36
N THR A 189 -8.35 0.09 -16.20
CA THR A 189 -9.65 0.67 -16.53
C THR A 189 -10.16 1.45 -15.32
N ILE A 190 -10.49 2.73 -15.52
CA ILE A 190 -11.07 3.59 -14.49
C ILE A 190 -12.48 3.98 -14.93
N GLY A 191 -13.47 3.71 -14.10
CA GLY A 191 -14.86 4.11 -14.27
C GLY A 191 -15.39 4.84 -13.04
N GLY A 192 -16.49 5.58 -13.22
CA GLY A 192 -17.13 6.30 -12.12
C GLY A 192 -16.97 7.80 -12.20
N SER A 193 -17.45 8.51 -11.18
CA SER A 193 -17.38 9.96 -11.07
C SER A 193 -17.67 10.47 -9.65
N GLY A 194 -17.33 11.70 -9.38
CA GLY A 194 -17.66 12.37 -8.14
C GLY A 194 -17.09 11.68 -6.91
N ARG A 195 -17.92 10.99 -6.16
CA ARG A 195 -17.54 10.31 -4.90
C ARG A 195 -17.30 8.82 -5.06
N SER A 196 -17.59 8.24 -6.23
CA SER A 196 -17.59 6.80 -6.44
C SER A 196 -16.84 6.44 -7.70
N TRP A 197 -15.77 5.66 -7.56
CA TRP A 197 -14.90 5.24 -8.64
C TRP A 197 -14.59 3.76 -8.51
N ASP A 198 -14.39 3.11 -9.65
CA ASP A 198 -13.96 1.73 -9.74
C ASP A 198 -12.76 1.64 -10.67
N VAL A 199 -11.73 0.92 -10.23
CA VAL A 199 -10.48 0.70 -10.96
C VAL A 199 -10.30 -0.80 -11.15
N GLN A 200 -10.01 -1.22 -12.37
CA GLN A 200 -9.85 -2.63 -12.70
C GLN A 200 -8.53 -2.86 -13.43
N TRP A 201 -7.81 -3.88 -12.99
CA TRP A 201 -6.63 -4.41 -13.66
C TRP A 201 -6.61 -5.94 -13.59
N ARG A 202 -5.69 -6.55 -14.31
CA ARG A 202 -5.58 -8.01 -14.34
C ARG A 202 -5.34 -8.57 -12.94
N GLY A 203 -6.31 -9.35 -12.43
CA GLY A 203 -6.25 -10.05 -11.15
C GLY A 203 -6.77 -9.30 -9.96
N ALA A 204 -7.30 -8.07 -10.13
CA ALA A 204 -7.96 -7.38 -9.05
C ALA A 204 -8.86 -6.23 -9.51
N THR A 205 -9.76 -5.84 -8.62
CA THR A 205 -10.59 -4.64 -8.73
C THR A 205 -10.44 -3.80 -7.48
N MET A 206 -10.58 -2.48 -7.61
CA MET A 206 -10.56 -1.52 -6.49
C MET A 206 -11.78 -0.62 -6.61
N ALA A 207 -12.60 -0.59 -5.56
CA ALA A 207 -13.69 0.36 -5.41
C ALA A 207 -13.26 1.48 -4.46
N LEU A 208 -13.42 2.73 -4.89
CA LEU A 208 -13.09 3.94 -4.14
C LEU A 208 -14.39 4.69 -3.82
N ARG A 209 -14.61 4.99 -2.55
CA ARG A 209 -15.79 5.73 -2.07
C ARG A 209 -15.32 6.86 -1.14
N ALA A 210 -15.58 8.08 -1.52
CA ALA A 210 -15.14 9.26 -0.79
C ALA A 210 -16.31 10.03 -0.17
N ASP A 211 -16.06 10.75 0.92
CA ASP A 211 -17.06 11.61 1.58
C ASP A 211 -17.38 12.88 0.77
N ARG A 212 -16.53 13.20 -0.20
CA ARG A 212 -16.67 14.35 -1.12
C ARG A 212 -16.23 13.99 -2.53
N ALA A 213 -16.46 14.89 -3.49
CA ALA A 213 -16.04 14.68 -4.87
C ALA A 213 -14.51 14.64 -4.96
N VAL A 214 -14.00 13.63 -5.64
CA VAL A 214 -12.58 13.44 -5.94
C VAL A 214 -12.37 13.20 -7.44
N ARG A 215 -11.15 13.38 -7.89
CA ARG A 215 -10.68 12.97 -9.22
C ARG A 215 -9.77 11.79 -9.05
N VAL A 216 -9.94 10.78 -9.89
CA VAL A 216 -9.07 9.61 -9.95
C VAL A 216 -8.36 9.60 -11.30
N ALA A 217 -7.05 9.46 -11.27
CA ALA A 217 -6.23 9.40 -12.47
C ALA A 217 -5.22 8.27 -12.37
N GLN A 218 -4.62 7.87 -13.49
CA GLN A 218 -3.54 6.91 -13.55
C GLN A 218 -2.32 7.48 -14.25
N GLN A 219 -1.16 6.99 -13.85
CA GLN A 219 0.09 7.21 -14.57
C GLN A 219 0.94 5.93 -14.55
N SER A 220 1.66 5.69 -15.63
CA SER A 220 2.65 4.61 -15.66
C SER A 220 3.88 5.03 -14.85
N TRP A 221 4.34 4.14 -13.98
CA TRP A 221 5.53 4.35 -13.16
C TRP A 221 6.65 3.41 -13.62
N PRO A 222 7.82 3.92 -13.97
CA PRO A 222 8.95 3.07 -14.31
C PRO A 222 9.53 2.42 -13.05
N ASP A 223 9.64 1.09 -13.03
CA ASP A 223 10.40 0.39 -12.00
C ASP A 223 11.89 0.44 -12.34
N ALA A 224 12.67 1.17 -11.56
CA ALA A 224 14.10 1.31 -11.77
C ALA A 224 14.89 0.01 -11.56
N ILE A 225 14.34 -0.94 -10.77
CA ILE A 225 15.03 -2.20 -10.43
C ILE A 225 14.72 -3.30 -11.41
N ARG A 226 13.55 -3.25 -12.04
CA ARG A 226 13.03 -4.30 -12.91
C ARG A 226 12.67 -3.77 -14.29
N ALA A 227 13.53 -2.89 -14.86
CA ALA A 227 13.33 -2.50 -16.26
C ALA A 227 13.31 -3.76 -17.14
N PRO A 228 12.33 -3.99 -17.99
CA PRO A 228 11.27 -3.07 -18.42
C PRO A 228 9.96 -3.15 -17.61
N PHE A 229 9.98 -3.64 -16.36
CA PHE A 229 8.76 -3.77 -15.57
C PHE A 229 8.21 -2.37 -15.24
N ARG A 230 6.96 -2.14 -15.60
CA ARG A 230 6.21 -0.94 -15.27
C ARG A 230 5.01 -1.32 -14.44
N HIS A 231 4.62 -0.45 -13.53
CA HIS A 231 3.36 -0.56 -12.80
C HIS A 231 2.57 0.74 -12.93
N GLN A 232 1.30 0.73 -12.56
CA GLN A 232 0.45 1.90 -12.61
C GLN A 232 0.33 2.52 -11.23
N VAL A 233 0.20 3.83 -11.19
CA VAL A 233 -0.10 4.58 -9.97
C VAL A 233 -1.46 5.22 -10.13
N ILE A 234 -2.34 4.94 -9.19
CA ILE A 234 -3.67 5.55 -9.08
C ILE A 234 -3.57 6.70 -8.12
N THR A 235 -3.86 7.91 -8.58
CA THR A 235 -3.83 9.12 -7.76
C THR A 235 -5.24 9.60 -7.47
N ILE A 236 -5.48 10.05 -6.24
CA ILE A 236 -6.75 10.57 -5.77
C ILE A 236 -6.55 12.02 -5.33
N SER A 237 -7.20 12.94 -6.03
CA SER A 237 -7.12 14.39 -5.78
C SER A 237 -8.49 14.93 -5.36
N VAL A 238 -8.50 15.93 -4.47
CA VAL A 238 -9.76 16.60 -4.09
C VAL A 238 -10.34 17.37 -5.26
N GLY A 239 -11.67 17.28 -5.46
CA GLY A 239 -12.37 17.96 -6.55
C GLY A 239 -12.61 19.45 -6.31
N ALA A 240 -12.58 19.88 -5.04
CA ALA A 240 -12.74 21.26 -4.60
C ALA A 240 -11.81 21.52 -3.42
N ALA A 241 -11.63 22.79 -3.04
CA ALA A 241 -10.89 23.15 -1.83
C ALA A 241 -11.47 22.42 -0.60
N SER A 242 -10.58 21.90 0.24
CA SER A 242 -10.99 20.95 1.28
C SER A 242 -10.13 21.03 2.54
N ASP A 243 -10.78 20.91 3.68
CA ASP A 243 -10.18 20.81 5.01
C ASP A 243 -9.90 19.36 5.47
N GLY A 244 -10.28 18.38 4.66
CA GLY A 244 -10.05 16.96 4.91
C GLY A 244 -10.63 16.06 3.83
N LEU A 245 -10.40 14.77 3.95
CA LEU A 245 -10.93 13.71 3.07
C LEU A 245 -11.08 12.41 3.84
N LYS A 246 -12.22 11.74 3.66
CA LYS A 246 -12.39 10.33 4.01
C LYS A 246 -12.50 9.52 2.73
N LEU A 247 -11.78 8.41 2.68
CA LEU A 247 -11.73 7.54 1.52
C LEU A 247 -11.78 6.08 1.98
N ASP A 248 -12.83 5.38 1.57
CA ASP A 248 -12.95 3.95 1.73
C ASP A 248 -12.54 3.27 0.43
N THR A 249 -11.53 2.42 0.51
CA THR A 249 -10.98 1.65 -0.60
C THR A 249 -11.19 0.17 -0.34
N THR A 250 -11.90 -0.52 -1.24
CA THR A 250 -12.02 -1.97 -1.20
C THR A 250 -11.30 -2.57 -2.39
N VAL A 251 -10.28 -3.39 -2.14
CA VAL A 251 -9.59 -4.18 -3.17
C VAL A 251 -10.07 -5.61 -3.08
N GLN A 252 -10.56 -6.14 -4.20
CA GLN A 252 -10.91 -7.55 -4.36
C GLN A 252 -9.90 -8.22 -5.26
N VAL A 253 -9.18 -9.19 -4.73
CA VAL A 253 -8.18 -9.99 -5.45
C VAL A 253 -8.86 -11.19 -6.07
N ASP A 254 -8.64 -11.40 -7.36
CA ASP A 254 -9.06 -12.63 -8.04
C ASP A 254 -8.08 -13.76 -7.71
N ARG A 255 -8.46 -14.60 -6.73
CA ARG A 255 -7.68 -15.73 -6.26
C ARG A 255 -7.63 -16.90 -7.22
N ALA A 256 -8.55 -16.96 -8.17
CA ALA A 256 -8.66 -18.03 -9.16
C ALA A 256 -7.76 -17.82 -10.38
N MET A 257 -7.20 -16.61 -10.54
CA MET A 257 -6.38 -16.31 -11.69
C MET A 257 -5.08 -17.14 -11.68
N VAL A 258 -4.98 -18.06 -12.61
CA VAL A 258 -3.80 -18.85 -12.92
C VAL A 258 -2.98 -18.09 -13.96
N GLU A 259 -1.65 -18.04 -13.81
CA GLU A 259 -0.74 -17.51 -14.86
C GLU A 259 -0.65 -18.47 -16.03
#